data_1959b392411c7f737e6d6d9888349c05
#
_entry.id   1959b392411c7f737e6d6d9888349c05
#
_cell.length_a   1.000
_cell.length_b   1.000
_cell.length_c   1.000
_cell.angle_alpha   90.00
_cell.angle_beta   90.00
_cell.angle_gamma   90.00
#
_symmetry.space_group_name_H-M   'P 1'
#
loop_
_entity.id
_entity.type
_entity.pdbx_description
1 polymer ?
#
loop_
_entity_poly.entity_id
_entity_poly.type
_entity_poly.pdbx_seq_one_letter_code
_entity_poly.pdbx_strand_id
1 'polypeptide(L)'
;MTDYIYDSRGNAVGFISGKYIHSMRGVAVGQIHGTRVHKMNGNYVGELHKDMVVDMHRGNPGNIGNPGNPGNPGSPGNPGNRGAQNYGYPDVFNKLLEG
;
A
#
# COMPACT_ATOMS: atom_id res chain seq x y z
N MET A 1 -16.56 4.65 4.27
CA MET A 1 -15.39 4.94 5.09
C MET A 1 -14.13 4.61 4.31
N THR A 2 -13.13 5.48 4.34
CA THR A 2 -11.88 5.27 3.62
C THR A 2 -10.90 4.47 4.47
N ASP A 3 -10.32 3.42 3.89
CA ASP A 3 -9.28 2.64 4.55
C ASP A 3 -7.92 3.22 4.20
N TYR A 4 -7.41 4.09 5.05
CA TYR A 4 -6.13 4.74 4.82
C TYR A 4 -4.97 3.81 5.14
N ILE A 5 -3.87 3.99 4.40
CA ILE A 5 -2.60 3.35 4.70
C ILE A 5 -1.65 4.44 5.20
N TYR A 6 -0.96 4.13 6.30
CA TYR A 6 -0.06 5.06 6.96
C TYR A 6 1.38 4.56 6.85
N ASP A 7 2.33 5.48 6.92
CA ASP A 7 3.73 5.11 7.08
C ASP A 7 4.06 4.97 8.58
N SER A 8 5.31 4.61 8.87
CA SER A 8 5.74 4.43 10.26
C SER A 8 5.78 5.74 11.06
N ARG A 9 5.74 6.87 10.37
CA ARG A 9 5.71 8.19 11.01
C ARG A 9 4.29 8.67 11.29
N GLY A 10 3.28 7.91 10.89
CA GLY A 10 1.88 8.26 11.08
C GLY A 10 1.27 9.09 9.98
N ASN A 11 1.99 9.35 8.88
CA ASN A 11 1.45 10.09 7.75
C ASN A 11 0.59 9.17 6.89
N ALA A 12 -0.57 9.66 6.45
CA ALA A 12 -1.37 8.93 5.47
C ALA A 12 -0.67 9.01 4.12
N VAL A 13 -0.32 7.86 3.56
CA VAL A 13 0.44 7.79 2.31
C VAL A 13 -0.37 7.18 1.17
N GLY A 14 -1.49 6.56 1.49
CA GLY A 14 -2.36 5.99 0.48
C GLY A 14 -3.66 5.50 1.09
N PHE A 15 -4.47 4.84 0.26
CA PHE A 15 -5.72 4.25 0.72
C PHE A 15 -6.06 3.04 -0.12
N ILE A 16 -6.95 2.21 0.39
CA ILE A 16 -7.39 0.98 -0.27
C ILE A 16 -8.73 1.22 -0.92
N SER A 17 -8.85 0.81 -2.19
CA SER A 17 -10.11 0.77 -2.91
C SER A 17 -10.19 -0.58 -3.63
N GLY A 18 -11.11 -1.44 -3.19
CA GLY A 18 -11.20 -2.79 -3.70
C GLY A 18 -9.94 -3.59 -3.38
N LYS A 19 -9.30 -4.13 -4.40
CA LYS A 19 -8.06 -4.90 -4.26
C LYS A 19 -6.81 -4.07 -4.53
N TYR A 20 -6.96 -2.76 -4.62
CA TYR A 20 -5.89 -1.88 -5.05
C TYR A 20 -5.51 -0.90 -3.96
N ILE A 21 -4.23 -0.54 -3.96
CA ILE A 21 -3.71 0.54 -3.13
C ILE A 21 -3.48 1.73 -4.03
N HIS A 22 -4.02 2.88 -3.62
CA HIS A 22 -3.87 4.13 -4.34
C HIS A 22 -3.04 5.10 -3.52
N SER A 23 -2.31 5.98 -4.21
CA SER A 23 -1.66 7.11 -3.54
C SER A 23 -2.73 8.09 -3.07
N MET A 24 -2.33 9.08 -2.30
CA MET A 24 -3.28 10.10 -1.83
C MET A 24 -3.87 10.94 -2.95
N ARG A 25 -3.30 10.83 -4.16
CA ARG A 25 -3.83 11.48 -5.36
C ARG A 25 -4.85 10.61 -6.10
N GLY A 26 -5.09 9.40 -5.61
CA GLY A 26 -6.00 8.46 -6.27
C GLY A 26 -5.36 7.61 -7.36
N VAL A 27 -4.04 7.68 -7.54
CA VAL A 27 -3.34 6.89 -8.54
C VAL A 27 -3.07 5.49 -7.98
N ALA A 28 -3.43 4.46 -8.74
CA ALA A 28 -3.17 3.09 -8.32
C ALA A 28 -1.67 2.82 -8.32
N VAL A 29 -1.13 2.40 -7.19
CA VAL A 29 0.31 2.15 -7.02
C VAL A 29 0.59 0.71 -6.62
N GLY A 30 -0.41 -0.03 -6.16
CA GLY A 30 -0.22 -1.41 -5.73
C GLY A 30 -1.49 -2.21 -5.81
N GLN A 31 -1.34 -3.52 -5.63
CA GLN A 31 -2.45 -4.46 -5.62
C GLN A 31 -2.29 -5.39 -4.42
N ILE A 32 -3.42 -5.82 -3.88
CA ILE A 32 -3.46 -6.66 -2.69
C ILE A 32 -3.97 -8.05 -3.07
N HIS A 33 -3.23 -9.09 -2.67
CA HIS A 33 -3.63 -10.48 -2.83
C HIS A 33 -3.56 -11.15 -1.45
N GLY A 34 -4.71 -11.30 -0.81
CA GLY A 34 -4.75 -11.72 0.58
C GLY A 34 -4.14 -10.64 1.46
N THR A 35 -3.01 -10.93 2.10
CA THR A 35 -2.23 -9.92 2.83
C THR A 35 -1.00 -9.46 2.07
N ARG A 36 -0.70 -10.04 0.91
CA ARG A 36 0.48 -9.71 0.13
C ARG A 36 0.23 -8.49 -0.72
N VAL A 37 1.23 -7.61 -0.79
CA VAL A 37 1.18 -6.38 -1.56
C VAL A 37 2.18 -6.46 -2.69
N HIS A 38 1.72 -6.19 -3.91
CA HIS A 38 2.54 -6.17 -5.11
C HIS A 38 2.40 -4.82 -5.78
N LYS A 39 3.43 -4.44 -6.56
CA LYS A 39 3.33 -3.28 -7.44
C LYS A 39 2.32 -3.56 -8.55
N MET A 40 1.93 -2.51 -9.26
CA MET A 40 1.02 -2.68 -10.41
C MET A 40 1.64 -3.51 -11.51
N ASN A 41 2.98 -3.57 -11.61
CA ASN A 41 3.67 -4.44 -12.56
C ASN A 41 3.75 -5.90 -12.11
N GLY A 42 3.26 -6.20 -10.90
CA GLY A 42 3.21 -7.56 -10.38
C GLY A 42 4.34 -7.93 -9.42
N ASN A 43 5.34 -7.07 -9.25
CA ASN A 43 6.47 -7.37 -8.36
C ASN A 43 6.05 -7.32 -6.90
N TYR A 44 6.46 -8.29 -6.12
CA TYR A 44 6.17 -8.35 -4.70
C TYR A 44 6.91 -7.22 -3.95
N VAL A 45 6.20 -6.60 -3.01
CA VAL A 45 6.75 -5.50 -2.18
C VAL A 45 6.82 -5.90 -0.71
N GLY A 46 5.71 -6.36 -0.17
CA GLY A 46 5.62 -6.68 1.24
C GLY A 46 4.22 -7.15 1.59
N GLU A 47 3.81 -6.91 2.82
CA GLU A 47 2.51 -7.36 3.27
C GLU A 47 1.77 -6.23 3.98
N LEU A 48 0.45 -6.29 3.87
CA LEU A 48 -0.42 -5.36 4.58
C LEU A 48 -0.58 -5.87 6.01
N HIS A 49 -0.03 -5.12 6.96
CA HIS A 49 -0.15 -5.41 8.38
C HIS A 49 -0.90 -4.26 9.03
N LYS A 50 -2.13 -4.53 9.46
CA LYS A 50 -3.04 -3.49 9.94
C LYS A 50 -3.23 -2.45 8.85
N ASP A 51 -2.71 -1.24 9.04
CA ASP A 51 -2.84 -0.15 8.08
C ASP A 51 -1.49 0.32 7.55
N MET A 52 -0.49 -0.55 7.55
CA MET A 52 0.85 -0.29 7.02
C MET A 52 1.25 -1.38 6.02
N VAL A 53 2.05 -0.99 5.03
CA VAL A 53 2.70 -1.95 4.13
C VAL A 53 4.11 -2.16 4.65
N VAL A 54 4.40 -3.37 5.10
CA VAL A 54 5.64 -3.68 5.80
C VAL A 54 6.33 -4.90 5.19
N ASP A 55 7.63 -5.02 5.45
CA ASP A 55 8.39 -6.21 5.09
C ASP A 55 8.43 -7.15 6.30
N MET A 56 7.71 -8.25 6.19
CA MET A 56 7.66 -9.25 7.26
C MET A 56 8.73 -10.32 7.12
N HIS A 57 9.64 -10.17 6.17
CA HIS A 57 10.75 -11.10 5.93
C HIS A 57 10.30 -12.52 5.62
N ARG A 58 9.17 -12.66 4.91
CA ARG A 58 8.62 -13.96 4.56
C ARG A 58 9.11 -14.51 3.24
N GLY A 59 10.06 -13.83 2.61
CA GLY A 59 10.52 -14.17 1.28
C GLY A 59 9.57 -13.68 0.19
N ASN A 60 10.03 -13.80 -1.05
CA ASN A 60 9.28 -13.32 -2.20
C ASN A 60 8.42 -14.46 -2.75
N PRO A 61 7.09 -14.34 -2.77
CA PRO A 61 6.21 -15.39 -3.29
C PRO A 61 6.20 -15.46 -4.82
N GLY A 62 6.96 -14.59 -5.50
CA GLY A 62 6.96 -14.49 -6.95
C GLY A 62 6.12 -13.32 -7.42
N ASN A 63 6.22 -13.07 -8.72
CA ASN A 63 5.49 -11.98 -9.34
C ASN A 63 4.11 -12.44 -9.77
N ILE A 64 3.18 -11.50 -9.79
CA ILE A 64 1.83 -11.71 -10.32
C ILE A 64 1.65 -10.83 -11.54
N GLY A 65 0.56 -11.01 -12.26
CA GLY A 65 0.32 -10.24 -13.47
C GLY A 65 -0.05 -8.79 -13.19
N ASN A 66 0.06 -7.97 -14.21
CA ASN A 66 -0.44 -6.61 -14.17
C ASN A 66 -1.96 -6.65 -14.34
N PRO A 67 -2.74 -6.10 -13.39
CA PRO A 67 -4.19 -6.21 -13.43
C PRO A 67 -4.85 -5.23 -14.40
N GLY A 68 -4.08 -4.38 -15.07
CA GLY A 68 -4.62 -3.29 -15.86
C GLY A 68 -4.84 -2.05 -15.00
N ASN A 69 -5.51 -1.07 -15.58
CA ASN A 69 -5.77 0.20 -14.89
C ASN A 69 -7.12 0.13 -14.18
N PRO A 70 -7.14 0.15 -12.83
CA PRO A 70 -8.39 0.10 -12.09
C PRO A 70 -9.15 1.43 -12.07
N GLY A 71 -8.62 2.47 -12.71
CA GLY A 71 -9.20 3.79 -12.68
C GLY A 71 -8.69 4.61 -11.49
N ASN A 72 -9.14 5.85 -11.44
CA ASN A 72 -8.75 6.78 -10.39
C ASN A 72 -9.99 7.16 -9.58
N PRO A 73 -10.10 6.69 -8.31
CA PRO A 73 -11.26 7.02 -7.48
C PRO A 73 -11.25 8.44 -6.92
N GLY A 74 -10.20 9.21 -7.22
CA GLY A 74 -10.05 10.55 -6.69
C GLY A 74 -9.33 10.58 -5.35
N SER A 75 -8.97 11.77 -4.91
CA SER A 75 -8.30 11.95 -3.62
C SER A 75 -9.33 11.87 -2.48
N PRO A 76 -9.06 11.07 -1.44
CA PRO A 76 -10.00 10.91 -0.32
C PRO A 76 -9.89 12.04 0.71
N GLY A 77 -8.99 13.01 0.51
CA GLY A 77 -8.66 13.98 1.53
C GLY A 77 -7.62 13.43 2.50
N ASN A 78 -6.99 14.33 3.24
CA ASN A 78 -5.92 13.94 4.18
C ASN A 78 -6.50 13.83 5.59
N PRO A 79 -6.44 12.65 6.23
CA PRO A 79 -6.96 12.49 7.60
C PRO A 79 -6.06 13.07 8.67
N GLY A 80 -4.90 13.63 8.30
CA GLY A 80 -3.91 14.13 9.26
C GLY A 80 -2.97 13.03 9.75
N ASN A 81 -2.01 13.45 10.57
CA ASN A 81 -1.03 12.52 11.13
C ASN A 81 -1.60 11.88 12.41
N ARG A 82 -1.53 10.57 12.48
CA ARG A 82 -2.04 9.80 13.62
C ARG A 82 -0.98 9.51 14.69
N GLY A 83 0.25 9.99 14.49
CA GLY A 83 1.39 9.66 15.35
C GLY A 83 2.13 8.42 14.87
N ALA A 84 3.40 8.33 15.18
CA ALA A 84 4.26 7.24 14.74
C ALA A 84 3.82 5.91 15.35
N GLN A 85 3.89 4.85 14.53
CA GLN A 85 3.58 3.48 14.94
C GLN A 85 4.73 2.57 14.53
N ASN A 86 5.05 1.61 15.39
CA ASN A 86 6.07 0.61 15.08
C ASN A 86 5.50 -0.77 15.39
N TYR A 87 5.28 -1.55 14.32
CA TYR A 87 4.74 -2.91 14.47
C TYR A 87 5.83 -3.98 14.45
N GLY A 88 7.10 -3.57 14.52
CA GLY A 88 8.21 -4.50 14.52
C GLY A 88 8.72 -4.88 13.12
N TYR A 89 8.17 -4.29 12.07
CA TYR A 89 8.55 -4.57 10.69
C TYR A 89 8.88 -3.27 9.97
N PRO A 90 9.85 -3.29 9.03
CA PRO A 90 10.17 -2.09 8.26
C PRO A 90 9.00 -1.67 7.38
N ASP A 91 8.75 -0.36 7.32
CA ASP A 91 7.78 0.24 6.42
C ASP A 91 8.36 0.26 5.01
N VAL A 92 7.67 -0.35 4.05
CA VAL A 92 8.14 -0.45 2.67
C VAL A 92 7.15 0.17 1.67
N PHE A 93 6.21 0.98 2.13
CA PHE A 93 5.23 1.59 1.23
C PHE A 93 5.89 2.39 0.12
N ASN A 94 7.01 3.06 0.41
CA ASN A 94 7.72 3.87 -0.58
C ASN A 94 8.14 3.08 -1.82
N LYS A 95 8.29 1.75 -1.70
CA LYS A 95 8.63 0.91 -2.85
C LYS A 95 7.51 0.88 -3.88
N LEU A 96 6.26 1.06 -3.45
CA LEU A 96 5.13 1.15 -4.38
C LEU A 96 5.20 2.40 -5.23
N LEU A 97 5.77 3.47 -4.69
CA LEU A 97 5.87 4.76 -5.37
C LEU A 97 7.02 4.80 -6.38
N GLU A 98 7.92 3.83 -6.32
CA GLU A 98 9.08 3.76 -7.22
C GLU A 98 8.71 3.20 -8.60
N GLY A 99 7.50 2.77 -8.74
CA GLY A 99 7.00 2.34 -10.01
C GLY A 99 7.20 0.95 -10.40
#